data_9b2a0a79f9451912fa25c06e12e4b29c
#
_entry.id   9b2a0a79f9451912fa25c06e12e4b29c
#
_cell.length_a   1.000
_cell.length_b   1.000
_cell.length_c   1.000
_cell.angle_alpha   90.00
_cell.angle_beta   90.00
_cell.angle_gamma   90.00
#
_symmetry.space_group_name_H-M   'P 1'
#
loop_
_entity.id
_entity.type
_entity.pdbx_description
1 polymer ?
#
loop_
_entity_poly.entity_id
_entity_poly.type
_entity_poly.pdbx_seq_one_letter_code
_entity_poly.pdbx_strand_id
1 'polypeptide(L)'
;MFSPYYDLARQLFPCAKIVLDRFHIVQHLSRAMSRVRVQIMNQFERKSHEYKAIKRYWKLIQQDSRKLSDKRFYRPTFRMHLTNKEILDKLLSYSEDLKFHYNLYQLLLFHFQNKEPDKFFGLIEDNLKQVHPLFQTVFKTFLKDNEKIVNALQLPYSNAKLEATNNLIKLIKRNAFGFRNFENFKKRIFIALNIKKERTKYVLSRSQLFFNPLQLTKSPYSYEV
;
A
#
# COMPACT_ATOMS: atom_id res chain seq x y z
N MET A 1 0.61 10.25 1.07
CA MET A 1 0.89 10.19 -0.38
C MET A 1 1.15 11.58 -0.90
N PHE A 2 1.97 11.73 -1.96
CA PHE A 2 2.44 13.04 -2.39
C PHE A 2 1.37 13.74 -3.25
N SER A 3 0.67 14.73 -2.66
CA SER A 3 -0.46 15.45 -3.27
C SER A 3 -0.16 16.06 -4.65
N PRO A 4 0.99 16.70 -4.90
CA PRO A 4 1.27 17.35 -6.19
C PRO A 4 1.17 16.44 -7.42
N TYR A 5 1.45 15.14 -7.28
CA TYR A 5 1.29 14.21 -8.41
C TYR A 5 -0.17 13.97 -8.79
N TYR A 6 -1.10 14.10 -7.87
CA TYR A 6 -2.53 13.94 -8.19
C TYR A 6 -3.07 15.12 -8.97
N ASP A 7 -2.64 16.32 -8.58
CA ASP A 7 -3.05 17.55 -9.27
C ASP A 7 -2.48 17.56 -10.69
N LEU A 8 -1.20 17.19 -10.83
CA LEU A 8 -0.56 17.05 -12.14
C LEU A 8 -1.25 15.97 -13.00
N ALA A 9 -1.58 14.81 -12.43
CA ALA A 9 -2.26 13.74 -13.15
C ALA A 9 -3.65 14.17 -13.63
N ARG A 10 -4.40 14.91 -12.81
CA ARG A 10 -5.71 15.45 -13.20
C ARG A 10 -5.61 16.49 -14.30
N GLN A 11 -4.59 17.36 -14.25
CA GLN A 11 -4.36 18.38 -15.28
C GLN A 11 -3.97 17.76 -16.63
N LEU A 12 -3.07 16.77 -16.61
CA LEU A 12 -2.57 16.16 -17.83
C LEU A 12 -3.51 15.07 -18.41
N PHE A 13 -4.27 14.41 -17.55
CA PHE A 13 -5.13 13.28 -17.90
C PHE A 13 -6.51 13.41 -17.22
N PRO A 14 -7.38 14.32 -17.67
CA PRO A 14 -8.66 14.62 -17.00
C PRO A 14 -9.59 13.40 -16.84
N CYS A 15 -9.53 12.46 -17.78
CA CYS A 15 -10.36 11.25 -17.78
C CYS A 15 -9.70 10.06 -17.06
N ALA A 16 -8.48 10.22 -16.52
CA ALA A 16 -7.77 9.12 -15.87
C ALA A 16 -8.31 8.86 -14.47
N LYS A 17 -8.57 7.60 -14.17
CA LYS A 17 -8.90 7.17 -12.81
C LYS A 17 -7.61 7.00 -11.99
N ILE A 18 -7.53 7.71 -10.86
CA ILE A 18 -6.39 7.58 -9.96
C ILE A 18 -6.60 6.33 -9.09
N VAL A 19 -5.63 5.45 -9.09
CA VAL A 19 -5.62 4.20 -8.32
C VAL A 19 -4.47 4.24 -7.33
N LEU A 20 -4.77 4.06 -6.05
CA LEU A 20 -3.73 3.95 -5.03
C LEU A 20 -3.11 2.56 -5.03
N ASP A 21 -1.81 2.50 -4.73
CA ASP A 21 -1.14 1.23 -4.54
C ASP A 21 -1.66 0.52 -3.28
N ARG A 22 -2.21 -0.68 -3.49
CA ARG A 22 -2.77 -1.53 -2.42
C ARG A 22 -1.77 -1.82 -1.31
N PHE A 23 -0.51 -1.98 -1.65
CA PHE A 23 0.54 -2.22 -0.67
C PHE A 23 0.65 -1.07 0.33
N HIS A 24 0.61 0.18 -0.15
CA HIS A 24 0.68 1.34 0.72
C HIS A 24 -0.53 1.49 1.64
N ILE A 25 -1.73 1.13 1.18
CA ILE A 25 -2.94 1.17 2.01
C ILE A 25 -2.79 0.21 3.20
N VAL A 26 -2.45 -1.05 2.91
CA VAL A 26 -2.20 -2.07 3.96
C VAL A 26 -1.04 -1.67 4.87
N GLN A 27 0.01 -1.07 4.32
CA GLN A 27 1.16 -0.60 5.09
C GLN A 27 0.79 0.51 6.08
N HIS A 28 -0.12 1.42 5.73
CA HIS A 28 -0.62 2.45 6.66
C HIS A 28 -1.36 1.82 7.84
N LEU A 29 -2.25 0.85 7.60
CA LEU A 29 -2.94 0.11 8.66
C LEU A 29 -1.96 -0.65 9.55
N SER A 30 -1.03 -1.39 8.94
CA SER A 30 -0.02 -2.16 9.67
C SER A 30 0.89 -1.28 10.54
N ARG A 31 1.27 -0.10 10.04
CA ARG A 31 2.05 0.88 10.81
C ARG A 31 1.25 1.45 11.99
N ALA A 32 -0.05 1.76 11.80
CA ALA A 32 -0.91 2.21 12.89
C ALA A 32 -1.00 1.14 13.97
N MET A 33 -1.29 -0.12 13.60
CA MET A 33 -1.34 -1.25 14.54
C MET A 33 -0.03 -1.45 15.28
N SER A 34 1.11 -1.35 14.58
CA SER A 34 2.44 -1.47 15.21
C SER A 34 2.67 -0.38 16.25
N ARG A 35 2.28 0.86 15.98
CA ARG A 35 2.45 1.99 16.90
C ARG A 35 1.54 1.86 18.12
N VAL A 36 0.27 1.47 17.93
CA VAL A 36 -0.66 1.22 19.04
C VAL A 36 -0.13 0.09 19.92
N ARG A 37 0.32 -1.02 19.32
CA ARG A 37 0.98 -2.10 20.05
C ARG A 37 2.15 -1.59 20.91
N VAL A 38 3.01 -0.73 20.36
CA VAL A 38 4.16 -0.17 21.12
C VAL A 38 3.69 0.69 22.28
N GLN A 39 2.66 1.51 22.09
CA GLN A 39 2.15 2.36 23.16
C GLN A 39 1.54 1.53 24.29
N ILE A 40 0.73 0.52 23.95
CA ILE A 40 0.17 -0.41 24.93
C ILE A 40 1.28 -1.21 25.63
N MET A 41 2.27 -1.70 24.88
CA MET A 41 3.43 -2.38 25.46
C MET A 41 4.16 -1.51 26.49
N ASN A 42 4.29 -0.22 26.23
CA ASN A 42 4.99 0.72 27.11
C ASN A 42 4.21 1.07 28.39
N GLN A 43 2.95 0.69 28.50
CA GLN A 43 2.16 0.79 29.74
C GLN A 43 2.56 -0.28 30.75
N PHE A 44 3.18 -1.37 30.30
CA PHE A 44 3.69 -2.43 31.18
C PHE A 44 5.13 -2.14 31.60
N GLU A 45 5.51 -2.62 32.77
CA GLU A 45 6.88 -2.57 33.23
C GLU A 45 7.84 -3.30 32.27
N ARG A 46 9.00 -2.75 31.97
CA ARG A 46 9.98 -3.33 31.01
C ARG A 46 10.44 -4.74 31.39
N LYS A 47 10.43 -5.08 32.68
CA LYS A 47 10.81 -6.41 33.20
C LYS A 47 9.63 -7.37 33.18
N SER A 48 8.39 -6.91 33.05
CA SER A 48 7.19 -7.75 33.07
C SER A 48 7.18 -8.80 31.96
N HIS A 49 6.39 -9.84 32.18
CA HIS A 49 6.18 -10.89 31.19
C HIS A 49 5.41 -10.36 29.97
N GLU A 50 4.40 -9.53 30.20
CA GLU A 50 3.55 -8.92 29.19
C GLU A 50 4.36 -8.06 28.21
N TYR A 51 5.20 -7.16 28.75
CA TYR A 51 6.10 -6.34 27.92
C TYR A 51 7.00 -7.18 27.03
N LYS A 52 7.66 -8.21 27.62
CA LYS A 52 8.58 -9.08 26.89
C LYS A 52 7.86 -9.90 25.84
N ALA A 53 6.66 -10.40 26.13
CA ALA A 53 5.84 -11.19 25.22
C ALA A 53 5.36 -10.34 24.02
N ILE A 54 4.77 -9.16 24.26
CA ILE A 54 4.30 -8.24 23.20
C ILE A 54 5.48 -7.78 22.33
N LYS A 55 6.65 -7.52 22.95
CA LYS A 55 7.88 -7.13 22.24
C LYS A 55 8.40 -8.26 21.35
N ARG A 56 8.43 -9.49 21.85
CA ARG A 56 9.00 -10.65 21.13
C ARG A 56 8.14 -11.11 19.97
N TYR A 57 6.81 -11.17 20.17
CA TYR A 57 5.88 -11.75 19.22
C TYR A 57 5.11 -10.71 18.39
N TRP A 58 5.65 -9.51 18.22
CA TRP A 58 5.01 -8.41 17.51
C TRP A 58 4.56 -8.74 16.08
N LYS A 59 5.27 -9.64 15.38
CA LYS A 59 4.93 -10.06 14.02
C LYS A 59 3.58 -10.77 13.95
N LEU A 60 3.21 -11.53 14.98
CA LEU A 60 1.93 -12.22 15.03
C LEU A 60 0.75 -11.25 15.09
N ILE A 61 0.93 -10.11 15.77
CA ILE A 61 -0.10 -9.07 15.87
C ILE A 61 -0.33 -8.35 14.52
N GLN A 62 0.70 -8.31 13.66
CA GLN A 62 0.59 -7.68 12.34
C GLN A 62 0.22 -8.64 11.22
N GLN A 63 0.38 -9.93 11.44
CA GLN A 63 0.09 -10.96 10.47
C GLN A 63 -1.42 -11.16 10.31
N ASP A 64 -1.86 -11.47 9.10
CA ASP A 64 -3.22 -11.94 8.83
C ASP A 64 -3.49 -13.21 9.64
N SER A 65 -4.54 -13.19 10.47
CA SER A 65 -4.88 -14.30 11.37
C SER A 65 -5.10 -15.62 10.66
N ARG A 66 -5.57 -15.59 9.42
CA ARG A 66 -5.81 -16.79 8.58
C ARG A 66 -4.52 -17.47 8.12
N LYS A 67 -3.38 -16.77 8.21
CA LYS A 67 -2.06 -17.28 7.80
C LYS A 67 -1.21 -17.71 8.99
N LEU A 68 -1.79 -17.75 10.19
CA LEU A 68 -1.09 -18.20 11.38
C LEU A 68 -0.87 -19.73 11.33
N SER A 69 0.35 -20.15 11.68
CA SER A 69 0.71 -21.57 11.71
C SER A 69 0.11 -22.26 12.93
N ASP A 70 -0.48 -23.43 12.73
CA ASP A 70 -1.02 -24.30 13.81
C ASP A 70 0.05 -25.26 14.36
N LYS A 71 1.30 -25.18 13.88
CA LYS A 71 2.38 -26.01 14.42
C LYS A 71 2.75 -25.56 15.83
N ARG A 72 2.86 -26.52 16.74
CA ARG A 72 3.27 -26.31 18.13
C ARG A 72 4.80 -26.35 18.26
N PHE A 73 5.35 -25.35 18.93
CA PHE A 73 6.77 -25.29 19.28
C PHE A 73 6.92 -24.86 20.72
N TYR A 74 7.99 -25.31 21.37
CA TYR A 74 8.33 -24.83 22.70
C TYR A 74 8.64 -23.32 22.66
N ARG A 75 7.95 -22.58 23.52
CA ARG A 75 8.09 -21.11 23.61
C ARG A 75 8.69 -20.73 24.97
N PRO A 76 10.00 -20.39 25.01
CA PRO A 76 10.70 -20.08 26.28
C PRO A 76 10.02 -18.97 27.09
N THR A 77 9.43 -17.97 26.41
CA THR A 77 8.71 -16.87 27.07
C THR A 77 7.52 -17.36 27.89
N PHE A 78 6.83 -18.40 27.45
CA PHE A 78 5.65 -18.97 28.10
C PHE A 78 5.95 -20.29 28.82
N ARG A 79 7.16 -20.83 28.66
CA ARG A 79 7.60 -22.13 29.19
C ARG A 79 6.67 -23.30 28.84
N MET A 80 6.06 -23.27 27.64
CA MET A 80 5.14 -24.30 27.15
C MET A 80 5.17 -24.40 25.62
N HIS A 81 4.61 -25.49 25.11
CA HIS A 81 4.43 -25.68 23.67
C HIS A 81 3.14 -24.98 23.22
N LEU A 82 3.27 -24.01 22.30
CA LEU A 82 2.16 -23.19 21.81
C LEU A 82 2.20 -23.07 20.30
N THR A 83 1.01 -23.01 19.70
CA THR A 83 0.79 -22.56 18.33
C THR A 83 0.92 -21.03 18.25
N ASN A 84 1.03 -20.49 17.04
CA ASN A 84 1.04 -19.04 16.87
C ASN A 84 -0.29 -18.38 17.26
N LYS A 85 -1.42 -19.12 17.10
CA LYS A 85 -2.74 -18.66 17.51
C LYS A 85 -2.87 -18.58 19.02
N GLU A 86 -2.47 -19.64 19.74
CA GLU A 86 -2.48 -19.65 21.22
C GLU A 86 -1.58 -18.56 21.81
N ILE A 87 -0.44 -18.25 21.16
CA ILE A 87 0.41 -17.11 21.58
C ILE A 87 -0.35 -15.80 21.40
N LEU A 88 -0.96 -15.61 20.23
CA LEU A 88 -1.73 -14.41 19.94
C LEU A 88 -2.85 -14.19 20.92
N ASP A 89 -3.63 -15.24 21.23
CA ASP A 89 -4.73 -15.17 22.20
C ASP A 89 -4.21 -14.73 23.59
N LYS A 90 -3.04 -15.25 24.02
CA LYS A 90 -2.38 -14.79 25.25
C LYS A 90 -1.94 -13.32 25.19
N LEU A 91 -1.42 -12.85 24.04
CA LEU A 91 -1.02 -11.44 23.89
C LEU A 91 -2.24 -10.51 23.95
N LEU A 92 -3.35 -10.91 23.33
CA LEU A 92 -4.58 -10.13 23.30
C LEU A 92 -5.30 -10.13 24.67
N SER A 93 -5.08 -11.14 25.51
CA SER A 93 -5.63 -11.16 26.88
C SER A 93 -4.96 -10.18 27.84
N TYR A 94 -3.80 -9.63 27.51
CA TYR A 94 -3.11 -8.66 28.39
C TYR A 94 -3.72 -7.25 28.35
N SER A 95 -4.47 -6.91 27.29
CA SER A 95 -5.10 -5.60 27.13
C SER A 95 -6.32 -5.69 26.23
N GLU A 96 -7.47 -5.28 26.75
CA GLU A 96 -8.69 -5.18 25.93
C GLU A 96 -8.55 -4.15 24.81
N ASP A 97 -7.79 -3.08 25.04
CA ASP A 97 -7.50 -2.08 24.02
C ASP A 97 -6.67 -2.67 22.86
N LEU A 98 -5.67 -3.51 23.18
CA LEU A 98 -4.90 -4.23 22.16
C LEU A 98 -5.79 -5.19 21.36
N LYS A 99 -6.68 -5.91 22.04
CA LYS A 99 -7.62 -6.87 21.45
C LYS A 99 -8.61 -6.17 20.52
N PHE A 100 -9.18 -5.04 20.96
CA PHE A 100 -10.08 -4.22 20.15
C PHE A 100 -9.41 -3.76 18.84
N HIS A 101 -8.25 -3.13 18.93
CA HIS A 101 -7.54 -2.63 17.75
C HIS A 101 -7.04 -3.75 16.83
N TYR A 102 -6.67 -4.90 17.40
CA TYR A 102 -6.31 -6.07 16.62
C TYR A 102 -7.50 -6.60 15.83
N ASN A 103 -8.66 -6.80 16.46
CA ASN A 103 -9.86 -7.31 15.80
C ASN A 103 -10.30 -6.36 14.67
N LEU A 104 -10.33 -5.06 14.94
CA LEU A 104 -10.65 -4.06 13.92
C LEU A 104 -9.65 -4.09 12.76
N TYR A 105 -8.35 -4.19 13.04
CA TYR A 105 -7.31 -4.32 12.02
C TYR A 105 -7.52 -5.57 11.15
N GLN A 106 -7.86 -6.73 11.75
CA GLN A 106 -8.11 -7.96 11.01
C GLN A 106 -9.37 -7.86 10.12
N LEU A 107 -10.45 -7.25 10.61
CA LEU A 107 -11.66 -7.00 9.82
C LEU A 107 -11.39 -6.07 8.63
N LEU A 108 -10.64 -5.00 8.85
CA LEU A 108 -10.24 -4.09 7.77
C LEU A 108 -9.39 -4.81 6.71
N LEU A 109 -8.43 -5.65 7.12
CA LEU A 109 -7.65 -6.46 6.20
C LEU A 109 -8.53 -7.44 5.42
N PHE A 110 -9.49 -8.07 6.08
CA PHE A 110 -10.41 -9.02 5.47
C PHE A 110 -11.25 -8.37 4.36
N HIS A 111 -11.94 -7.27 4.66
CA HIS A 111 -12.76 -6.57 3.67
C HIS A 111 -11.92 -5.93 2.55
N PHE A 112 -10.72 -5.47 2.88
CA PHE A 112 -9.78 -4.97 1.88
C PHE A 112 -9.34 -6.07 0.89
N GLN A 113 -9.03 -7.27 1.38
CA GLN A 113 -8.60 -8.39 0.53
C GLN A 113 -9.75 -8.97 -0.29
N ASN A 114 -10.96 -8.97 0.26
CA ASN A 114 -12.17 -9.41 -0.44
C ASN A 114 -12.71 -8.35 -1.42
N LYS A 115 -12.06 -7.18 -1.51
CA LYS A 115 -12.47 -6.06 -2.40
C LYS A 115 -13.89 -5.56 -2.10
N GLU A 116 -14.23 -5.43 -0.85
CA GLU A 116 -15.52 -4.94 -0.34
C GLU A 116 -15.36 -3.49 0.17
N PRO A 117 -15.39 -2.47 -0.70
CA PRO A 117 -15.13 -1.09 -0.31
C PRO A 117 -16.17 -0.55 0.69
N ASP A 118 -17.45 -0.90 0.49
CA ASP A 118 -18.53 -0.37 1.34
C ASP A 118 -18.37 -0.84 2.79
N LYS A 119 -18.09 -2.12 2.98
CA LYS A 119 -17.83 -2.69 4.32
C LYS A 119 -16.54 -2.16 4.93
N PHE A 120 -15.50 -1.96 4.11
CA PHE A 120 -14.23 -1.40 4.55
C PHE A 120 -14.39 0.04 5.07
N PHE A 121 -15.11 0.89 4.32
CA PHE A 121 -15.36 2.27 4.73
C PHE A 121 -16.39 2.39 5.85
N GLY A 122 -17.43 1.55 5.87
CA GLY A 122 -18.40 1.48 6.97
C GLY A 122 -17.69 1.20 8.31
N LEU A 123 -16.77 0.22 8.36
CA LEU A 123 -15.96 -0.04 9.55
C LEU A 123 -15.11 1.16 9.98
N ILE A 124 -14.58 1.92 9.02
CA ILE A 124 -13.78 3.12 9.31
C ILE A 124 -14.65 4.21 9.93
N GLU A 125 -15.83 4.46 9.37
CA GLU A 125 -16.76 5.50 9.83
C GLU A 125 -17.31 5.17 11.22
N ASP A 126 -17.78 3.95 11.43
CA ASP A 126 -18.35 3.47 12.69
C ASP A 126 -17.36 3.58 13.86
N ASN A 127 -16.10 3.29 13.60
CA ASN A 127 -15.06 3.25 14.63
C ASN A 127 -14.22 4.51 14.74
N LEU A 128 -14.44 5.53 13.89
CA LEU A 128 -13.58 6.73 13.81
C LEU A 128 -13.40 7.44 15.14
N LYS A 129 -14.44 7.48 15.97
CA LYS A 129 -14.43 8.20 17.28
C LYS A 129 -13.85 7.34 18.41
N GLN A 130 -13.90 6.02 18.29
CA GLN A 130 -13.52 5.07 19.35
C GLN A 130 -12.06 4.64 19.29
N VAL A 131 -11.48 4.66 18.08
CA VAL A 131 -10.11 4.17 17.88
C VAL A 131 -9.07 5.15 18.44
N HIS A 132 -7.90 4.58 18.73
CA HIS A 132 -6.73 5.33 19.14
C HIS A 132 -6.36 6.44 18.11
N PRO A 133 -5.86 7.62 18.53
CA PRO A 133 -5.53 8.75 17.64
C PRO A 133 -4.63 8.39 16.45
N LEU A 134 -3.77 7.39 16.58
CA LEU A 134 -2.94 6.88 15.49
C LEU A 134 -3.76 6.21 14.38
N PHE A 135 -4.82 5.47 14.72
CA PHE A 135 -5.77 4.94 13.76
C PHE A 135 -6.67 6.02 13.19
N GLN A 136 -7.12 6.98 14.03
CA GLN A 136 -7.92 8.11 13.56
C GLN A 136 -7.23 8.89 12.44
N THR A 137 -5.92 9.13 12.56
CA THR A 137 -5.14 9.81 11.53
C THR A 137 -5.15 9.05 10.20
N VAL A 138 -4.99 7.72 10.26
CA VAL A 138 -5.05 6.86 9.07
C VAL A 138 -6.46 6.84 8.48
N PHE A 139 -7.49 6.71 9.31
CA PHE A 139 -8.89 6.71 8.90
C PHE A 139 -9.29 8.01 8.20
N LYS A 140 -8.94 9.16 8.79
CA LYS A 140 -9.15 10.48 8.14
C LYS A 140 -8.46 10.58 6.79
N THR A 141 -7.25 10.02 6.67
CA THR A 141 -6.53 9.97 5.39
C THR A 141 -7.25 9.09 4.37
N PHE A 142 -7.77 7.94 4.80
CA PHE A 142 -8.50 7.02 3.91
C PHE A 142 -9.83 7.61 3.46
N LEU A 143 -10.57 8.27 4.35
CA LEU A 143 -11.80 8.96 3.99
C LEU A 143 -11.55 10.10 2.99
N LYS A 144 -10.46 10.85 3.16
CA LYS A 144 -10.05 11.88 2.18
C LYS A 144 -9.70 11.28 0.81
N ASP A 145 -9.09 10.10 0.77
CA ASP A 145 -8.66 9.41 -0.45
C ASP A 145 -9.64 8.29 -0.86
N ASN A 146 -10.90 8.34 -0.40
CA ASN A 146 -11.92 7.29 -0.58
C ASN A 146 -12.01 6.82 -2.04
N GLU A 147 -12.30 7.73 -2.98
CA GLU A 147 -12.44 7.40 -4.41
C GLU A 147 -11.23 6.61 -4.95
N LYS A 148 -10.02 7.03 -4.60
CA LYS A 148 -8.77 6.41 -5.06
C LYS A 148 -8.56 5.01 -4.47
N ILE A 149 -9.03 4.79 -3.22
CA ILE A 149 -8.99 3.49 -2.55
C ILE A 149 -10.07 2.56 -3.13
N VAL A 150 -11.28 3.07 -3.38
CA VAL A 150 -12.34 2.32 -4.06
C VAL A 150 -11.85 1.87 -5.44
N ASN A 151 -11.24 2.77 -6.22
CA ASN A 151 -10.62 2.43 -7.50
C ASN A 151 -9.55 1.34 -7.35
N ALA A 152 -8.75 1.38 -6.29
CA ALA A 152 -7.73 0.36 -6.01
C ALA A 152 -8.32 -1.02 -5.70
N LEU A 153 -9.50 -1.07 -5.08
CA LEU A 153 -10.19 -2.32 -4.76
C LEU A 153 -10.94 -2.90 -5.96
N GLN A 154 -11.63 -2.06 -6.72
CA GLN A 154 -12.52 -2.49 -7.80
C GLN A 154 -11.80 -2.72 -9.13
N LEU A 155 -10.79 -1.89 -9.45
CA LEU A 155 -10.11 -1.97 -10.74
C LEU A 155 -8.99 -3.02 -10.74
N PRO A 156 -8.75 -3.70 -11.88
CA PRO A 156 -7.75 -4.78 -11.97
C PRO A 156 -6.30 -4.28 -12.09
N TYR A 157 -6.07 -2.98 -11.91
CA TYR A 157 -4.73 -2.40 -12.07
C TYR A 157 -3.81 -2.71 -10.91
N SER A 158 -2.56 -2.94 -11.22
CA SER A 158 -1.48 -3.14 -10.24
C SER A 158 -0.24 -2.35 -10.65
N ASN A 159 0.60 -2.09 -9.66
CA ASN A 159 1.88 -1.39 -9.83
C ASN A 159 3.00 -2.31 -10.39
N ALA A 160 2.69 -3.59 -10.65
CA ALA A 160 3.68 -4.60 -11.01
C ALA A 160 4.51 -4.24 -12.26
N LYS A 161 3.88 -3.70 -13.31
CA LYS A 161 4.61 -3.25 -14.51
C LYS A 161 5.59 -2.12 -14.22
N LEU A 162 5.18 -1.14 -13.41
CA LEU A 162 6.02 -0.01 -13.02
C LEU A 162 7.19 -0.48 -12.15
N GLU A 163 6.93 -1.38 -11.20
CA GLU A 163 7.98 -1.97 -10.37
C GLU A 163 8.99 -2.78 -11.18
N ALA A 164 8.51 -3.61 -12.12
CA ALA A 164 9.38 -4.35 -13.04
C ALA A 164 10.24 -3.41 -13.87
N THR A 165 9.65 -2.33 -14.42
CA THR A 165 10.38 -1.31 -15.17
C THR A 165 11.41 -0.60 -14.30
N ASN A 166 11.05 -0.20 -13.09
CA ASN A 166 11.98 0.44 -12.15
C ASN A 166 13.14 -0.49 -11.76
N ASN A 167 12.86 -1.79 -11.59
CA ASN A 167 13.91 -2.78 -11.31
C ASN A 167 14.84 -2.98 -12.51
N LEU A 168 14.31 -3.00 -13.73
CA LEU A 168 15.12 -3.03 -14.96
C LEU A 168 16.02 -1.80 -15.08
N ILE A 169 15.48 -0.59 -14.82
CA ILE A 169 16.27 0.65 -14.81
C ILE A 169 17.40 0.60 -13.77
N LYS A 170 17.10 0.10 -12.56
CA LYS A 170 18.12 -0.10 -11.52
C LYS A 170 19.18 -1.12 -11.96
N LEU A 171 18.78 -2.19 -12.64
CA LEU A 171 19.70 -3.21 -13.17
C LEU A 171 20.62 -2.62 -14.24
N ILE A 172 20.06 -1.87 -15.20
CA ILE A 172 20.84 -1.14 -16.24
C ILE A 172 21.89 -0.25 -15.60
N LYS A 173 21.50 0.54 -14.58
CA LYS A 173 22.44 1.41 -13.87
C LYS A 173 23.53 0.61 -13.15
N ARG A 174 23.20 -0.50 -12.52
CA ARG A 174 24.14 -1.35 -11.77
C ARG A 174 25.14 -2.02 -12.71
N ASN A 175 24.66 -2.62 -13.80
CA ASN A 175 25.52 -3.33 -14.76
C ASN A 175 26.51 -2.40 -15.48
N ALA A 176 26.20 -1.11 -15.58
CA ALA A 176 27.09 -0.10 -16.14
C ALA A 176 27.98 0.58 -15.07
N PHE A 177 28.00 0.09 -13.83
CA PHE A 177 28.70 0.73 -12.70
C PHE A 177 28.34 2.21 -12.50
N GLY A 178 27.14 2.60 -12.96
CA GLY A 178 26.64 3.97 -12.98
C GLY A 178 26.78 4.62 -14.36
N PHE A 179 26.27 5.83 -14.44
CA PHE A 179 26.35 6.67 -15.65
C PHE A 179 26.78 8.08 -15.26
N ARG A 180 27.82 8.60 -15.90
CA ARG A 180 28.25 10.01 -15.76
C ARG A 180 27.33 10.95 -16.54
N ASN A 181 26.81 10.51 -17.68
CA ASN A 181 25.95 11.28 -18.55
C ASN A 181 24.51 10.74 -18.52
N PHE A 182 23.56 11.60 -18.12
CA PHE A 182 22.13 11.25 -18.03
C PHE A 182 21.52 10.89 -19.39
N GLU A 183 21.89 11.56 -20.48
CA GLU A 183 21.35 11.27 -21.80
C GLU A 183 21.76 9.87 -22.29
N ASN A 184 22.97 9.43 -21.98
CA ASN A 184 23.40 8.06 -22.29
C ASN A 184 22.62 7.02 -21.46
N PHE A 185 22.36 7.31 -20.19
CA PHE A 185 21.50 6.46 -19.34
C PHE A 185 20.08 6.37 -19.90
N LYS A 186 19.49 7.49 -20.25
CA LYS A 186 18.17 7.58 -20.86
C LYS A 186 18.07 6.80 -22.18
N LYS A 187 19.07 6.93 -23.07
CA LYS A 187 19.15 6.14 -24.32
C LYS A 187 19.16 4.65 -24.04
N ARG A 188 19.95 4.18 -23.06
CA ARG A 188 19.99 2.76 -22.67
C ARG A 188 18.64 2.26 -22.15
N ILE A 189 17.95 3.06 -21.34
CA ILE A 189 16.59 2.73 -20.87
C ILE A 189 15.63 2.60 -22.05
N PHE A 190 15.63 3.57 -22.97
CA PHE A 190 14.74 3.57 -24.13
C PHE A 190 14.97 2.35 -25.04
N ILE A 191 16.22 2.00 -25.29
CA ILE A 191 16.59 0.80 -26.06
C ILE A 191 16.07 -0.46 -25.34
N ALA A 192 16.35 -0.59 -24.04
CA ALA A 192 15.94 -1.77 -23.25
C ALA A 192 14.42 -1.95 -23.14
N LEU A 193 13.66 -0.86 -23.22
CA LEU A 193 12.20 -0.84 -23.15
C LEU A 193 11.53 -0.77 -24.54
N ASN A 194 12.30 -0.80 -25.62
CA ASN A 194 11.83 -0.60 -27.01
C ASN A 194 11.02 0.69 -27.19
N ILE A 195 11.32 1.74 -26.40
CA ILE A 195 10.64 3.02 -26.50
C ILE A 195 11.21 3.79 -27.70
N LYS A 196 10.41 4.01 -28.74
CA LYS A 196 10.75 4.87 -29.86
C LYS A 196 10.66 6.33 -29.42
N LYS A 197 11.71 7.13 -29.69
CA LYS A 197 11.73 8.56 -29.41
C LYS A 197 10.80 9.26 -30.42
N GLU A 198 9.63 9.70 -29.97
CA GLU A 198 8.83 10.63 -30.77
C GLU A 198 9.56 11.96 -30.90
N ARG A 199 9.58 12.55 -32.13
CA ARG A 199 10.25 13.83 -32.36
C ARG A 199 9.50 14.94 -31.63
N THR A 200 10.21 15.69 -30.79
CA THR A 200 9.70 16.75 -29.91
C THR A 200 8.93 17.87 -30.61
N LYS A 201 9.06 18.01 -31.94
CA LYS A 201 8.26 18.99 -32.73
C LYS A 201 6.73 18.78 -32.64
N TYR A 202 6.27 17.57 -32.31
CA TYR A 202 4.83 17.29 -32.16
C TYR A 202 4.27 17.59 -30.76
N VAL A 203 5.09 17.65 -29.73
CA VAL A 203 4.63 17.89 -28.35
C VAL A 203 4.26 19.36 -28.14
N LEU A 204 4.99 20.30 -28.77
CA LEU A 204 4.70 21.73 -28.67
C LEU A 204 3.49 22.17 -29.52
N SER A 205 3.20 21.46 -30.64
CA SER A 205 2.01 21.75 -31.44
C SER A 205 0.72 21.15 -30.85
N ARG A 206 0.80 20.12 -30.01
CA ARG A 206 -0.36 19.55 -29.30
C ARG A 206 -0.91 20.46 -28.20
N SER A 207 -0.13 21.36 -27.66
CA SER A 207 -0.62 22.35 -26.68
C SER A 207 -1.62 23.34 -27.28
N GLN A 208 -1.63 23.52 -28.61
CA GLN A 208 -2.62 24.32 -29.32
C GLN A 208 -3.85 23.52 -29.81
N LEU A 209 -3.77 22.17 -29.84
CA LEU A 209 -4.86 21.30 -30.29
C LEU A 209 -5.87 20.94 -29.20
N PHE A 210 -5.63 21.31 -27.96
CA PHE A 210 -6.56 21.06 -26.83
C PHE A 210 -7.81 21.95 -26.84
N PHE A 211 -7.93 22.87 -27.80
CA PHE A 211 -9.09 23.76 -27.91
C PHE A 211 -10.15 23.32 -28.95
N ASN A 212 -10.00 22.13 -29.59
CA ASN A 212 -11.00 21.68 -30.53
C ASN A 212 -11.32 20.19 -30.38
N PRO A 213 -12.34 19.80 -29.55
CA PRO A 213 -12.66 18.40 -29.28
C PRO A 213 -13.29 17.63 -30.45
N LEU A 214 -13.55 18.28 -31.60
CA LEU A 214 -14.29 17.69 -32.72
C LEU A 214 -13.44 17.10 -33.87
N GLN A 215 -12.10 17.06 -33.74
CA GLN A 215 -11.23 16.53 -34.83
C GLN A 215 -10.46 15.25 -34.50
N LEU A 216 -10.83 14.52 -33.44
CA LEU A 216 -10.16 13.27 -33.02
C LEU A 216 -10.83 11.98 -33.54
N THR A 217 -11.51 12.01 -34.68
CA THR A 217 -12.18 10.81 -35.27
C THR A 217 -11.50 10.25 -36.51
N LYS A 218 -10.21 10.42 -36.71
CA LYS A 218 -9.49 9.64 -37.73
C LYS A 218 -8.16 9.14 -37.16
N SER A 219 -8.15 7.90 -36.69
CA SER A 219 -6.95 7.11 -36.45
C SER A 219 -6.36 6.65 -37.77
N PRO A 220 -5.07 6.87 -38.08
CA PRO A 220 -4.44 6.39 -39.29
C PRO A 220 -3.69 5.06 -39.10
N TYR A 221 -4.17 4.14 -38.30
CA TYR A 221 -3.58 2.80 -38.19
C TYR A 221 -4.63 1.72 -38.32
N SER A 222 -4.92 1.35 -39.57
CA SER A 222 -5.34 0.00 -39.95
C SER A 222 -4.08 -0.85 -40.05
N TYR A 223 -3.91 -1.83 -39.18
CA TYR A 223 -2.98 -2.93 -39.40
C TYR A 223 -3.75 -3.99 -40.18
N GLU A 224 -3.40 -4.18 -41.44
CA GLU A 224 -3.61 -5.44 -42.15
C GLU A 224 -2.51 -6.44 -41.79
N VAL A 225 -2.95 -7.65 -41.37
CA VAL A 225 -2.29 -8.97 -41.27
C VAL A 225 -1.04 -9.03 -40.42
#